data_67eab568ac2af525c9758845a7e13c4d
#
_entry.id   67eab568ac2af525c9758845a7e13c4d
#
_cell.length_a   1.000
_cell.length_b   1.000
_cell.length_c   1.000
_cell.angle_alpha   90.00
_cell.angle_beta   90.00
_cell.angle_gamma   90.00
#
_symmetry.space_group_name_H-M   'P 1'
#
loop_
_entity.id
_entity.type
_entity.pdbx_description
1 polymer ?
#
loop_
_entity_poly.entity_id
_entity_poly.type
_entity_poly.pdbx_seq_one_letter_code
_entity_poly.pdbx_strand_id
1 'polypeptide(L)'
;MRHLLIVACCLLVAACYSAGRKGGDSALAIYDLGPPEVRTEGVPKRRDLALEVRAPLWMDSMGIEYRLAYDEPARLRDYTRARWAGPPAQLIQQRLVRKLGMRP
;
A
#
# COMPACT_ATOMS: atom_id res chain seq x y z
N MET A 1 42.80 28.08 24.42
CA MET A 1 42.40 28.19 23.00
C MET A 1 42.24 26.82 22.31
N ARG A 2 43.21 25.92 22.41
CA ARG A 2 43.17 24.61 21.74
C ARG A 2 42.00 23.74 22.16
N HIS A 3 41.63 23.72 23.43
CA HIS A 3 40.48 22.95 23.95
C HIS A 3 39.13 23.59 23.55
N LEU A 4 39.08 24.88 23.43
CA LEU A 4 37.88 25.63 23.01
C LEU A 4 37.57 25.37 21.54
N LEU A 5 38.59 25.27 20.68
CA LEU A 5 38.47 24.87 19.28
C LEU A 5 37.96 23.42 19.10
N ILE A 6 38.44 22.50 19.93
CA ILE A 6 38.01 21.09 19.88
C ILE A 6 36.55 20.97 20.30
N VAL A 7 36.13 21.66 21.34
CA VAL A 7 34.71 21.65 21.79
C VAL A 7 33.79 22.27 20.73
N ALA A 8 34.20 23.37 20.11
CA ALA A 8 33.44 23.99 19.03
C ALA A 8 33.29 23.05 17.80
N CYS A 9 34.38 22.35 17.45
CA CYS A 9 34.36 21.38 16.35
C CYS A 9 33.44 20.18 16.65
N CYS A 10 33.43 19.63 17.88
CA CYS A 10 32.55 18.57 18.30
C CYS A 10 31.06 19.00 18.28
N LEU A 11 30.77 20.24 18.66
CA LEU A 11 29.40 20.78 18.62
C LEU A 11 28.91 20.94 17.18
N LEU A 12 29.75 21.34 16.24
CA LEU A 12 29.42 21.45 14.82
C LEU A 12 29.14 20.07 14.19
N VAL A 13 29.94 19.08 14.53
CA VAL A 13 29.72 17.69 14.04
C VAL A 13 28.42 17.10 14.59
N ALA A 14 28.11 17.35 15.85
CA ALA A 14 26.84 16.90 16.46
C ALA A 14 25.63 17.59 15.82
N ALA A 15 25.71 18.85 15.43
CA ALA A 15 24.64 19.55 14.73
C ALA A 15 24.39 18.98 13.32
N CYS A 16 25.42 18.58 12.59
CA CYS A 16 25.29 17.95 11.29
C CYS A 16 24.66 16.55 11.41
N TYR A 17 24.94 15.82 12.48
CA TYR A 17 24.37 14.48 12.69
C TYR A 17 22.88 14.52 13.02
N SER A 18 22.42 15.55 13.71
CA SER A 18 20.99 15.71 14.03
C SER A 18 20.18 16.28 12.86
N ALA A 19 20.78 17.06 11.97
CA ALA A 19 20.12 17.61 10.78
C ALA A 19 19.85 16.52 9.70
N GLY A 20 20.65 15.46 9.64
CA GLY A 20 20.50 14.36 8.70
C GLY A 20 19.34 13.40 9.03
N ARG A 21 18.69 13.51 10.17
CA ARG A 21 17.61 12.64 10.64
C ARG A 21 16.19 13.13 10.36
N LYS A 22 16.03 14.18 9.58
CA LYS A 22 14.73 14.57 9.01
C LYS A 22 14.45 13.93 7.63
N GLY A 23 14.92 12.73 7.41
CA GLY A 23 14.30 11.82 6.49
C GLY A 23 13.02 11.33 7.18
N GLY A 24 11.90 11.96 6.92
CA GLY A 24 10.62 11.43 7.38
C GLY A 24 10.58 9.98 6.99
N ASP A 25 10.44 9.13 7.98
CA ASP A 25 10.18 7.71 7.85
C ASP A 25 8.84 7.62 7.09
N SER A 26 8.92 7.74 5.77
CA SER A 26 7.75 7.52 4.92
C SER A 26 7.52 6.02 4.91
N ALA A 27 6.93 5.57 6.02
CA ALA A 27 6.49 4.21 6.20
C ALA A 27 5.68 3.78 4.98
N LEU A 28 5.94 2.58 4.49
CA LEU A 28 5.18 1.98 3.42
C LEU A 28 3.71 1.88 3.84
N ALA A 29 2.83 2.58 3.14
CA ALA A 29 1.39 2.51 3.35
C ALA A 29 0.85 1.23 2.71
N ILE A 30 0.14 0.43 3.49
CA ILE A 30 -0.51 -0.79 3.03
C ILE A 30 -2.01 -0.54 2.99
N TYR A 31 -2.61 -0.77 1.83
CA TYR A 31 -4.04 -0.57 1.59
C TYR A 31 -4.76 -1.90 1.39
N ASP A 32 -5.97 -1.95 1.87
CA ASP A 32 -6.93 -3.01 1.57
C ASP A 32 -8.24 -2.38 1.07
N LEU A 33 -9.28 -3.18 0.88
CA LEU A 33 -10.59 -2.67 0.46
C LEU A 33 -11.41 -2.07 1.62
N GLY A 34 -10.79 -1.82 2.76
CA GLY A 34 -11.42 -1.29 3.96
C GLY A 34 -12.19 -2.34 4.79
N PRO A 35 -12.79 -1.92 5.91
CA PRO A 35 -13.52 -2.83 6.77
C PRO A 35 -14.67 -3.51 6.03
N PRO A 36 -15.00 -4.75 6.37
CA PRO A 36 -16.15 -5.43 5.78
C PRO A 36 -17.43 -4.66 6.12
N GLU A 37 -18.20 -4.33 5.08
CA GLU A 37 -19.54 -3.75 5.30
C GLU A 37 -20.38 -4.72 6.14
N VAL A 38 -21.15 -4.15 7.06
CA VAL A 38 -22.14 -4.92 7.83
C VAL A 38 -23.08 -5.59 6.84
N ARG A 39 -23.23 -6.89 6.98
CA ARG A 39 -24.06 -7.69 6.11
C ARG A 39 -25.51 -7.18 6.18
N THR A 40 -26.07 -6.76 5.08
CA THR A 40 -27.48 -6.45 4.99
C THR A 40 -28.25 -7.74 5.21
N GLU A 41 -29.05 -7.82 6.28
CA GLU A 41 -29.88 -8.98 6.56
C GLU A 41 -30.82 -9.21 5.34
N GLY A 42 -30.89 -10.44 4.86
CA GLY A 42 -31.79 -10.81 3.77
C GLY A 42 -31.13 -11.28 2.48
N VAL A 43 -29.81 -11.21 2.32
CA VAL A 43 -29.13 -11.79 1.15
C VAL A 43 -29.07 -13.32 1.33
N PRO A 44 -29.70 -14.12 0.46
CA PRO A 44 -29.65 -15.58 0.55
C PRO A 44 -28.20 -16.06 0.38
N LYS A 45 -27.77 -16.94 1.28
CA LYS A 45 -26.44 -17.56 1.20
C LYS A 45 -26.42 -18.54 0.02
N ARG A 46 -25.82 -18.14 -1.08
CA ARG A 46 -25.60 -19.04 -2.24
C ARG A 46 -24.32 -19.86 -1.99
N ARG A 47 -24.47 -20.95 -1.24
CA ARG A 47 -23.35 -21.85 -0.88
C ARG A 47 -22.95 -22.84 -1.98
N ASP A 48 -23.78 -22.96 -2.97
CA ASP A 48 -23.66 -23.83 -4.14
C ASP A 48 -22.87 -23.21 -5.29
N LEU A 49 -22.59 -21.91 -5.22
CA LEU A 49 -21.81 -21.20 -6.22
C LEU A 49 -20.39 -20.91 -5.71
N ALA A 50 -19.40 -21.14 -6.57
CA ALA A 50 -18.02 -20.71 -6.37
C ALA A 50 -17.76 -19.45 -7.20
N LEU A 51 -17.02 -18.51 -6.66
CA LEU A 51 -16.61 -17.29 -7.32
C LEU A 51 -15.08 -17.26 -7.43
N GLU A 52 -14.59 -17.07 -8.63
CA GLU A 52 -13.18 -16.82 -8.90
C GLU A 52 -13.01 -15.48 -9.61
N VAL A 53 -12.12 -14.65 -9.09
CA VAL A 53 -11.73 -13.38 -9.71
C VAL A 53 -10.31 -13.53 -10.21
N ARG A 54 -10.10 -13.31 -11.49
CA ARG A 54 -8.79 -13.38 -12.14
C ARG A 54 -8.39 -12.01 -12.65
N ALA A 55 -7.11 -11.73 -12.58
CA ALA A 55 -6.50 -10.56 -13.20
C ALA A 55 -5.45 -11.00 -14.22
N PRO A 56 -5.12 -10.17 -15.22
CA PRO A 56 -3.94 -10.39 -16.05
C PRO A 56 -2.68 -10.49 -15.20
N LEU A 57 -1.70 -11.27 -15.64
CA LEU A 57 -0.46 -11.51 -14.88
C LEU A 57 0.28 -10.22 -14.49
N TRP A 58 0.20 -9.19 -15.32
CA TRP A 58 0.83 -7.90 -15.04
C TRP A 58 0.13 -7.10 -13.92
N MET A 59 -1.11 -7.46 -13.56
CA MET A 59 -1.86 -6.90 -12.43
C MET A 59 -1.84 -7.82 -11.19
N ASP A 60 -1.20 -8.97 -11.27
CA ASP A 60 -1.14 -9.95 -10.19
C ASP A 60 0.02 -9.65 -9.24
N SER A 61 0.09 -8.41 -8.80
CA SER A 61 1.09 -7.89 -7.87
C SER A 61 0.41 -7.11 -6.74
N MET A 62 1.17 -6.81 -5.71
CA MET A 62 0.71 -5.92 -4.63
C MET A 62 0.95 -4.44 -4.95
N GLY A 63 1.57 -4.12 -6.08
CA GLY A 63 1.82 -2.76 -6.52
C GLY A 63 0.52 -2.00 -6.78
N ILE A 64 0.51 -0.72 -6.45
CA ILE A 64 -0.55 0.20 -6.87
C ILE A 64 -0.04 0.91 -8.12
N GLU A 65 -0.57 0.51 -9.26
CA GLU A 65 -0.20 1.05 -10.56
C GLU A 65 -1.17 2.14 -11.00
N TYR A 66 -0.65 3.16 -11.68
CA TYR A 66 -1.45 4.24 -12.22
C TYR A 66 -0.96 4.68 -13.61
N ARG A 67 -1.81 5.36 -14.34
CA ARG A 67 -1.49 5.97 -15.63
C ARG A 67 -1.84 7.45 -15.60
N LEU A 68 -0.97 8.25 -16.21
CA LEU A 68 -1.26 9.66 -16.45
C LEU A 68 -1.89 9.79 -17.83
N ALA A 69 -3.18 10.11 -17.89
CA ALA A 69 -3.91 10.20 -19.15
C ALA A 69 -3.41 11.34 -20.07
N TYR A 70 -2.75 12.33 -19.47
CA TYR A 70 -2.21 13.51 -20.16
C TYR A 70 -0.71 13.39 -20.51
N ASP A 71 -0.03 12.34 -20.02
CA ASP A 71 1.41 12.15 -20.23
C ASP A 71 1.68 10.64 -20.38
N GLU A 72 2.02 10.21 -21.57
CA GLU A 72 2.27 8.80 -21.92
C GLU A 72 1.20 7.84 -21.37
N PRO A 73 -0.05 7.87 -21.87
CA PRO A 73 -1.16 7.11 -21.30
C PRO A 73 -0.98 5.58 -21.36
N ALA A 74 -0.08 5.09 -22.18
CA ALA A 74 0.27 3.67 -22.25
C ALA A 74 1.27 3.23 -21.17
N ARG A 75 1.93 4.18 -20.49
CA ARG A 75 2.95 3.89 -19.50
C ARG A 75 2.32 3.63 -18.13
N LEU A 76 2.59 2.46 -17.58
CA LEU A 76 2.30 2.13 -16.18
C LEU A 76 3.39 2.68 -15.27
N ARG A 77 2.97 3.22 -14.14
CA ARG A 77 3.83 3.75 -13.08
C ARG A 77 3.38 3.19 -11.75
N ASP A 78 4.31 2.92 -10.86
CA ASP A 78 4.03 2.38 -9.53
C ASP A 78 4.14 3.45 -8.45
N TYR A 79 3.28 3.35 -7.43
CA TYR A 79 3.47 4.07 -6.18
C TYR A 79 4.59 3.41 -5.36
N THR A 80 5.67 4.15 -5.10
CA THR A 80 6.84 3.63 -4.38
C THR A 80 6.60 3.42 -2.89
N ARG A 81 5.63 4.14 -2.31
CA ARG A 81 5.35 4.17 -0.86
C ARG A 81 3.97 3.67 -0.50
N ALA A 82 3.31 3.00 -1.41
CA ALA A 82 1.99 2.43 -1.20
C ALA A 82 1.87 1.12 -1.95
N ARG A 83 1.20 0.15 -1.35
CA ARG A 83 0.89 -1.12 -1.97
C ARG A 83 -0.41 -1.71 -1.42
N TRP A 84 -0.96 -2.64 -2.13
CA TRP A 84 -2.07 -3.45 -1.65
C TRP A 84 -1.60 -4.45 -0.59
N ALA A 85 -2.49 -4.83 0.33
CA ALA A 85 -2.25 -5.89 1.33
C ALA A 85 -2.12 -7.28 0.70
N GLY A 86 -2.60 -7.44 -0.52
CA GLY A 86 -2.50 -8.64 -1.35
C GLY A 86 -2.82 -8.32 -2.79
N PRO A 87 -2.69 -9.25 -3.74
CA PRO A 87 -3.10 -9.04 -5.12
C PRO A 87 -4.56 -8.58 -5.22
N PRO A 88 -4.86 -7.51 -5.98
CA PRO A 88 -6.19 -6.91 -6.04
C PRO A 88 -7.30 -7.91 -6.37
N ALA A 89 -7.06 -8.84 -7.28
CA ALA A 89 -8.03 -9.88 -7.63
C ALA A 89 -8.43 -10.74 -6.42
N GLN A 90 -7.46 -11.09 -5.58
CA GLN A 90 -7.72 -11.88 -4.36
C GLN A 90 -8.48 -11.06 -3.31
N LEU A 91 -8.14 -9.79 -3.13
CA LEU A 91 -8.86 -8.89 -2.21
C LEU A 91 -10.33 -8.73 -2.63
N ILE A 92 -10.57 -8.53 -3.94
CA ILE A 92 -11.91 -8.42 -4.52
C ILE A 92 -12.66 -9.74 -4.34
N GLN A 93 -12.04 -10.88 -4.66
CA GLN A 93 -12.65 -12.20 -4.50
C GLN A 93 -13.10 -12.44 -3.06
N GLN A 94 -12.22 -12.22 -2.09
CA GLN A 94 -12.55 -12.37 -0.66
C GLN A 94 -13.70 -11.46 -0.24
N ARG A 95 -13.74 -10.23 -0.75
CA ARG A 95 -14.82 -9.27 -0.46
C ARG A 95 -16.15 -9.76 -1.02
N LEU A 96 -16.16 -10.17 -2.28
CA LEU A 96 -17.37 -10.66 -2.96
C LEU A 96 -17.88 -11.95 -2.33
N VAL A 97 -17.01 -12.92 -2.06
CA VAL A 97 -17.36 -14.17 -1.39
C VAL A 97 -18.03 -13.91 -0.05
N ARG A 98 -17.49 -13.02 0.76
CA ARG A 98 -18.10 -12.64 2.04
C ARG A 98 -19.44 -11.94 1.87
N LYS A 99 -19.53 -10.98 0.93
CA LYS A 99 -20.75 -10.19 0.70
C LYS A 99 -21.88 -11.07 0.14
N LEU A 100 -21.57 -11.95 -0.78
CA LEU A 100 -22.55 -12.81 -1.46
C LEU A 100 -22.82 -14.13 -0.71
N GLY A 101 -22.04 -14.44 0.32
CA GLY A 101 -22.15 -15.71 1.07
C GLY A 101 -21.79 -16.94 0.24
N MET A 102 -20.96 -16.77 -0.79
CA MET A 102 -20.43 -17.83 -1.62
C MET A 102 -19.26 -18.55 -0.97
N ARG A 103 -18.82 -19.67 -1.59
CA ARG A 103 -17.55 -20.32 -1.23
C ARG A 103 -16.40 -19.64 -1.95
N PRO A 104 -15.21 -19.57 -1.33
CA PRO A 104 -14.00 -19.10 -1.99
C PRO A 104 -13.56 -20.06 -3.09
#